data_78e4dcdab171b0c0d807c8a7692aac3c
#
_entry.id   78e4dcdab171b0c0d807c8a7692aac3c
#
_cell.length_a   1.000
_cell.length_b   1.000
_cell.length_c   1.000
_cell.angle_alpha   90.00
_cell.angle_beta   90.00
_cell.angle_gamma   90.00
#
_symmetry.space_group_name_H-M   'P 1'
#
loop_
_entity.id
_entity.type
_entity.pdbx_description
1 polymer ?
#
loop_
_entity_poly.entity_id
_entity_poly.type
_entity_poly.pdbx_seq_one_letter_code
_entity_poly.pdbx_strand_id
1 'polypeptide(L)'
;MENRITVIGAGNVGATAANVIAQKDLAKEVVIVDVQEGIAEGKALDIWQTSSINGFNTRVVGVTNDYKRTADSSVIVITAGVPRKPGMSRDDLIATNAGIVKTVTEQAVKYSPNAIIIIVSNPLDVMSYAAYQVANSTPNKVFGMAGVLDTGRYKAFLADALNLSPTAFQAMLLGGHGDTMVPLKRYTSVAGIPITQLMDADTLDKIIDRTRKGGGELVKLMGTSAWYAPGAAAASMVEAIVRDQNQIFPVCAYLNGEYGLKDIYLGVPVILGKNGIERIIEVELDDAETKMLNESADAVKTVMKVLDDMKLF
;
A
#
# COMPACT_ATOMS: atom_id res chain seq x y z
N MET A 1 -24.33 -4.21 -2.42
CA MET A 1 -23.24 -4.97 -1.78
C MET A 1 -23.51 -5.00 -0.28
N GLU A 2 -23.46 -6.18 0.34
CA GLU A 2 -23.60 -6.31 1.80
C GLU A 2 -22.24 -6.53 2.47
N ASN A 3 -21.21 -5.81 2.01
CA ASN A 3 -19.86 -5.94 2.54
C ASN A 3 -19.49 -4.77 3.46
N ARG A 4 -18.62 -5.04 4.41
CA ARG A 4 -17.95 -4.07 5.27
C ARG A 4 -16.47 -4.00 4.91
N ILE A 5 -15.92 -2.79 4.94
CA ILE A 5 -14.49 -2.53 4.83
C ILE A 5 -14.06 -1.83 6.10
N THR A 6 -12.96 -2.28 6.69
CA THR A 6 -12.38 -1.64 7.87
C THR A 6 -11.09 -0.93 7.52
N VAL A 7 -10.91 0.28 8.04
CA VAL A 7 -9.65 1.04 8.00
C VAL A 7 -9.14 1.21 9.43
N ILE A 8 -7.98 0.66 9.74
CA ILE A 8 -7.36 0.76 11.07
C ILE A 8 -6.28 1.83 11.03
N GLY A 9 -6.47 2.85 11.84
CA GLY A 9 -5.71 4.10 11.86
C GLY A 9 -6.51 5.24 11.22
N ALA A 10 -6.98 6.18 12.06
CA ALA A 10 -7.70 7.38 11.63
C ALA A 10 -6.77 8.57 11.32
N GLY A 11 -5.49 8.30 11.04
CA GLY A 11 -4.56 9.32 10.54
C GLY A 11 -5.00 9.86 9.17
N ASN A 12 -4.21 10.76 8.59
CA ASN A 12 -4.57 11.37 7.30
C ASN A 12 -4.67 10.35 6.16
N VAL A 13 -3.79 9.34 6.13
CA VAL A 13 -3.83 8.27 5.11
C VAL A 13 -5.09 7.42 5.25
N GLY A 14 -5.40 6.97 6.47
CA GLY A 14 -6.59 6.13 6.71
C GLY A 14 -7.88 6.87 6.43
N ALA A 15 -8.00 8.13 6.87
CA ALA A 15 -9.16 8.96 6.57
C ALA A 15 -9.32 9.20 5.05
N THR A 16 -8.21 9.42 4.32
CA THR A 16 -8.25 9.56 2.86
C THR A 16 -8.69 8.27 2.19
N ALA A 17 -8.14 7.11 2.62
CA ALA A 17 -8.57 5.82 2.09
C ALA A 17 -10.08 5.58 2.33
N ALA A 18 -10.56 5.80 3.55
CA ALA A 18 -11.97 5.66 3.90
C ALA A 18 -12.88 6.58 3.07
N ASN A 19 -12.46 7.83 2.87
CA ASN A 19 -13.18 8.80 2.05
C ASN A 19 -13.29 8.33 0.58
N VAL A 20 -12.18 7.90 -0.03
CA VAL A 20 -12.19 7.43 -1.42
C VAL A 20 -13.01 6.15 -1.57
N ILE A 21 -12.90 5.21 -0.61
CA ILE A 21 -13.71 3.98 -0.59
C ILE A 21 -15.20 4.32 -0.51
N ALA A 22 -15.58 5.26 0.35
CA ALA A 22 -16.97 5.70 0.49
C ALA A 22 -17.49 6.38 -0.77
N GLN A 23 -16.75 7.34 -1.33
CA GLN A 23 -17.15 8.07 -2.55
C GLN A 23 -17.33 7.16 -3.78
N LYS A 24 -16.63 6.02 -3.82
CA LYS A 24 -16.76 5.03 -4.89
C LYS A 24 -17.86 3.99 -4.62
N ASP A 25 -18.59 4.09 -3.51
CA ASP A 25 -19.59 3.12 -3.06
C ASP A 25 -19.05 1.66 -3.09
N LEU A 26 -17.85 1.44 -2.55
CA LEU A 26 -17.21 0.13 -2.56
C LEU A 26 -17.71 -0.82 -1.48
N ALA A 27 -18.46 -0.32 -0.50
CA ALA A 27 -19.05 -1.09 0.59
C ALA A 27 -20.38 -0.53 1.04
N LYS A 28 -21.18 -1.34 1.74
CA LYS A 28 -22.35 -0.85 2.48
C LYS A 28 -21.91 0.02 3.66
N GLU A 29 -20.79 -0.36 4.29
CA GLU A 29 -20.26 0.33 5.46
C GLU A 29 -18.73 0.34 5.45
N VAL A 30 -18.15 1.49 5.75
CA VAL A 30 -16.72 1.66 6.09
C VAL A 30 -16.62 1.95 7.58
N VAL A 31 -15.83 1.13 8.29
CA VAL A 31 -15.53 1.33 9.72
C VAL A 31 -14.10 1.86 9.85
N ILE A 32 -13.94 2.99 10.50
CA ILE A 32 -12.63 3.55 10.85
C ILE A 32 -12.37 3.26 12.33
N VAL A 33 -11.23 2.65 12.65
CA VAL A 33 -10.82 2.34 14.02
C VAL A 33 -9.57 3.12 14.37
N ASP A 34 -9.55 3.75 15.55
CA ASP A 34 -8.34 4.35 16.10
C ASP A 34 -8.26 4.12 17.61
N VAL A 35 -7.06 4.27 18.17
CA VAL A 35 -6.84 4.21 19.61
C VAL A 35 -7.10 5.56 20.30
N GLN A 36 -7.00 6.66 19.56
CA GLN A 36 -7.22 8.01 20.05
C GLN A 36 -8.72 8.32 20.06
N GLU A 37 -9.24 8.60 21.26
CA GLU A 37 -10.66 8.90 21.46
C GLU A 37 -11.15 10.07 20.59
N GLY A 38 -12.29 9.86 19.93
CA GLY A 38 -13.00 10.86 19.13
C GLY A 38 -12.43 11.10 17.73
N ILE A 39 -11.20 10.70 17.43
CA ILE A 39 -10.57 10.99 16.11
C ILE A 39 -11.25 10.19 14.99
N ALA A 40 -11.47 8.90 15.21
CA ALA A 40 -12.13 8.06 14.21
C ALA A 40 -13.59 8.49 14.01
N GLU A 41 -14.30 8.75 15.09
CA GLU A 41 -15.69 9.20 15.10
C GLU A 41 -15.85 10.55 14.38
N GLY A 42 -14.99 11.52 14.70
CA GLY A 42 -15.00 12.85 14.08
C GLY A 42 -14.76 12.79 12.59
N LYS A 43 -13.71 12.07 12.15
CA LYS A 43 -13.40 11.94 10.71
C LYS A 43 -14.48 11.15 9.97
N ALA A 44 -15.02 10.09 10.56
CA ALA A 44 -16.11 9.34 9.97
C ALA A 44 -17.36 10.18 9.79
N LEU A 45 -17.70 10.99 10.79
CA LEU A 45 -18.84 11.91 10.72
C LEU A 45 -18.65 12.97 9.63
N ASP A 46 -17.46 13.58 9.54
CA ASP A 46 -17.13 14.58 8.52
C ASP A 46 -17.23 13.97 7.10
N ILE A 47 -16.63 12.80 6.88
CA ILE A 47 -16.75 12.08 5.61
C ILE A 47 -18.22 11.76 5.30
N TRP A 48 -18.98 11.24 6.28
CA TRP A 48 -20.39 10.90 6.09
C TRP A 48 -21.26 12.11 5.71
N GLN A 49 -20.98 13.29 6.25
CA GLN A 49 -21.67 14.53 5.89
C GLN A 49 -21.47 14.93 4.43
N THR A 50 -20.43 14.46 3.76
CA THR A 50 -20.22 14.73 2.32
C THR A 50 -21.07 13.82 1.42
N SER A 51 -21.76 12.82 1.95
CA SER A 51 -22.48 11.80 1.18
C SER A 51 -23.53 12.38 0.24
N SER A 52 -24.36 13.30 0.70
CA SER A 52 -25.37 13.96 -0.14
C SER A 52 -24.79 14.94 -1.13
N ILE A 53 -23.58 15.48 -0.87
CA ILE A 53 -22.87 16.42 -1.73
C ILE A 53 -22.16 15.68 -2.86
N ASN A 54 -21.50 14.58 -2.53
CA ASN A 54 -20.69 13.79 -3.46
C ASN A 54 -21.45 12.61 -4.09
N GLY A 55 -22.71 12.36 -3.65
CA GLY A 55 -23.59 11.38 -4.28
C GLY A 55 -23.22 9.92 -4.00
N PHE A 56 -22.84 9.56 -2.76
CA PHE A 56 -22.57 8.18 -2.36
C PHE A 56 -23.46 7.74 -1.18
N ASN A 57 -23.65 6.41 -1.03
CA ASN A 57 -24.52 5.80 -0.02
C ASN A 57 -23.76 5.00 1.05
N THR A 58 -22.49 4.72 0.85
CA THR A 58 -21.65 3.99 1.82
C THR A 58 -21.69 4.65 3.19
N ARG A 59 -22.18 3.94 4.21
CA ARG A 59 -22.16 4.45 5.59
C ARG A 59 -20.73 4.49 6.11
N VAL A 60 -20.31 5.61 6.70
CA VAL A 60 -19.00 5.72 7.35
C VAL A 60 -19.19 5.86 8.85
N VAL A 61 -18.51 5.01 9.62
CA VAL A 61 -18.61 4.93 11.08
C VAL A 61 -17.19 4.92 11.68
N GLY A 62 -16.98 5.75 12.69
CA GLY A 62 -15.74 5.74 13.49
C GLY A 62 -15.95 5.10 14.84
N VAL A 63 -14.93 4.42 15.35
CA VAL A 63 -14.95 3.82 16.68
C VAL A 63 -13.57 3.88 17.35
N THR A 64 -13.55 4.11 18.67
CA THR A 64 -12.33 4.09 19.47
C THR A 64 -12.15 2.72 20.11
N ASN A 65 -11.07 2.01 19.77
CA ASN A 65 -10.69 0.67 20.29
C ASN A 65 -11.79 -0.40 20.24
N ASP A 66 -12.88 -0.20 19.51
CA ASP A 66 -13.96 -1.19 19.41
C ASP A 66 -13.81 -2.05 18.14
N TYR A 67 -12.95 -3.06 18.23
CA TYR A 67 -12.75 -4.02 17.14
C TYR A 67 -13.94 -4.96 16.89
N LYS A 68 -14.91 -5.08 17.81
CA LYS A 68 -16.15 -5.83 17.56
C LYS A 68 -16.93 -5.22 16.39
N ARG A 69 -16.83 -3.90 16.22
CA ARG A 69 -17.50 -3.17 15.16
C ARG A 69 -16.96 -3.51 13.77
N THR A 70 -15.74 -4.09 13.71
CA THR A 70 -15.11 -4.51 12.46
C THR A 70 -15.50 -5.92 12.00
N ALA A 71 -16.36 -6.63 12.74
CA ALA A 71 -16.73 -8.00 12.46
C ALA A 71 -17.23 -8.20 11.02
N ASP A 72 -16.82 -9.32 10.42
CA ASP A 72 -17.19 -9.73 9.07
C ASP A 72 -16.76 -8.74 7.96
N SER A 73 -15.66 -8.01 8.18
CA SER A 73 -15.07 -7.19 7.14
C SER A 73 -14.49 -8.07 6.01
N SER A 74 -14.79 -7.72 4.76
CA SER A 74 -14.23 -8.39 3.59
C SER A 74 -12.79 -7.96 3.32
N VAL A 75 -12.49 -6.69 3.59
CA VAL A 75 -11.15 -6.10 3.44
C VAL A 75 -10.84 -5.24 4.66
N ILE A 76 -9.60 -5.34 5.13
CA ILE A 76 -9.05 -4.53 6.21
C ILE A 76 -7.82 -3.79 5.68
N VAL A 77 -7.81 -2.47 5.81
CA VAL A 77 -6.68 -1.61 5.45
C VAL A 77 -6.01 -1.14 6.74
N ILE A 78 -4.74 -1.49 6.95
CA ILE A 78 -3.99 -1.12 8.15
C ILE A 78 -3.04 0.03 7.82
N THR A 79 -3.37 1.21 8.34
CA THR A 79 -2.54 2.43 8.22
C THR A 79 -1.96 2.85 9.57
N ALA A 80 -2.25 2.08 10.62
CA ALA A 80 -1.81 2.34 11.98
C ALA A 80 -0.28 2.27 12.11
N GLY A 81 0.31 3.22 12.79
CA GLY A 81 1.75 3.34 12.99
C GLY A 81 2.13 4.76 13.37
N VAL A 82 3.35 4.93 13.82
CA VAL A 82 3.90 6.26 14.14
C VAL A 82 4.92 6.69 13.09
N PRO A 83 4.99 7.99 12.75
CA PRO A 83 6.06 8.51 11.93
C PRO A 83 7.36 8.53 12.73
N ARG A 84 8.51 8.50 12.02
CA ARG A 84 9.81 8.65 12.67
C ARG A 84 9.91 10.00 13.40
N LYS A 85 10.21 9.96 14.67
CA LYS A 85 10.41 11.17 15.51
C LYS A 85 11.88 11.55 15.58
N PRO A 86 12.22 12.83 15.83
CA PRO A 86 13.59 13.23 16.12
C PRO A 86 14.19 12.39 17.26
N GLY A 87 15.44 11.90 17.07
CA GLY A 87 16.11 11.04 18.02
C GLY A 87 15.76 9.54 17.97
N MET A 88 14.75 9.15 17.20
CA MET A 88 14.38 7.75 17.02
C MET A 88 15.29 7.10 15.97
N SER A 89 15.92 5.97 16.32
CA SER A 89 16.66 5.16 15.38
C SER A 89 15.72 4.48 14.36
N ARG A 90 16.27 3.88 13.30
CA ARG A 90 15.49 3.07 12.36
C ARG A 90 14.91 1.83 13.05
N ASP A 91 15.70 1.20 13.91
CA ASP A 91 15.31 -0.03 14.61
C ASP A 91 14.23 0.24 15.65
N ASP A 92 14.29 1.37 16.36
CA ASP A 92 13.22 1.79 17.28
C ASP A 92 11.89 2.00 16.53
N LEU A 93 11.93 2.58 15.34
CA LEU A 93 10.74 2.75 14.51
C LEU A 93 10.16 1.40 14.06
N ILE A 94 11.04 0.47 13.64
CA ILE A 94 10.64 -0.88 13.24
C ILE A 94 9.98 -1.59 14.41
N ALA A 95 10.61 -1.61 15.59
CA ALA A 95 10.07 -2.25 16.79
C ALA A 95 8.70 -1.68 17.19
N THR A 96 8.59 -0.35 17.22
CA THR A 96 7.35 0.33 17.59
C THR A 96 6.23 0.00 16.60
N ASN A 97 6.47 0.14 15.30
CA ASN A 97 5.44 -0.09 14.30
C ASN A 97 5.10 -1.58 14.15
N ALA A 98 6.06 -2.49 14.31
CA ALA A 98 5.79 -3.92 14.31
C ALA A 98 4.89 -4.34 15.49
N GLY A 99 5.13 -3.80 16.68
CA GLY A 99 4.27 -4.01 17.85
C GLY A 99 2.83 -3.50 17.62
N ILE A 100 2.70 -2.33 17.00
CA ILE A 100 1.39 -1.76 16.64
C ILE A 100 0.70 -2.66 15.61
N VAL A 101 1.37 -2.97 14.48
CA VAL A 101 0.82 -3.80 13.39
C VAL A 101 0.44 -5.18 13.89
N LYS A 102 1.28 -5.82 14.71
CA LYS A 102 0.94 -7.08 15.39
C LYS A 102 -0.38 -6.97 16.15
N THR A 103 -0.46 -6.03 17.09
CA THR A 103 -1.63 -5.86 17.96
C THR A 103 -2.91 -5.62 17.17
N VAL A 104 -2.89 -4.69 16.20
CA VAL A 104 -4.09 -4.37 15.43
C VAL A 104 -4.48 -5.49 14.48
N THR A 105 -3.51 -6.24 13.93
CA THR A 105 -3.78 -7.41 13.09
C THR A 105 -4.43 -8.53 13.90
N GLU A 106 -3.90 -8.88 15.07
CA GLU A 106 -4.48 -9.87 15.98
C GLU A 106 -5.94 -9.52 16.35
N GLN A 107 -6.20 -8.25 16.65
CA GLN A 107 -7.56 -7.80 16.94
C GLN A 107 -8.47 -7.87 15.71
N ALA A 108 -7.98 -7.49 14.55
CA ALA A 108 -8.74 -7.49 13.31
C ALA A 108 -9.15 -8.91 12.89
N VAL A 109 -8.21 -9.86 12.86
CA VAL A 109 -8.50 -11.25 12.44
C VAL A 109 -9.38 -11.99 13.44
N LYS A 110 -9.37 -11.59 14.71
CA LYS A 110 -10.28 -12.16 15.71
C LYS A 110 -11.76 -11.96 15.33
N TYR A 111 -12.10 -10.84 14.71
CA TYR A 111 -13.48 -10.50 14.34
C TYR A 111 -13.75 -10.68 12.85
N SER A 112 -12.70 -10.74 12.03
CA SER A 112 -12.78 -10.89 10.57
C SER A 112 -11.72 -11.87 10.05
N PRO A 113 -11.81 -13.16 10.40
CA PRO A 113 -10.76 -14.16 10.12
C PRO A 113 -10.57 -14.45 8.63
N ASN A 114 -11.55 -14.12 7.81
CA ASN A 114 -11.50 -14.33 6.37
C ASN A 114 -11.14 -13.08 5.57
N ALA A 115 -10.91 -11.94 6.23
CA ALA A 115 -10.63 -10.68 5.57
C ALA A 115 -9.33 -10.73 4.76
N ILE A 116 -9.31 -9.97 3.68
CA ILE A 116 -8.08 -9.61 2.97
C ILE A 116 -7.47 -8.41 3.68
N ILE A 117 -6.18 -8.47 3.98
CA ILE A 117 -5.47 -7.46 4.76
C ILE A 117 -4.48 -6.71 3.85
N ILE A 118 -4.66 -5.40 3.74
CA ILE A 118 -3.77 -4.49 3.00
C ILE A 118 -2.99 -3.65 4.01
N ILE A 119 -1.68 -3.79 4.00
CA ILE A 119 -0.78 -3.01 4.86
C ILE A 119 -0.35 -1.73 4.15
N VAL A 120 -0.42 -0.62 4.87
CA VAL A 120 0.05 0.71 4.42
C VAL A 120 1.11 1.27 5.37
N SER A 121 1.19 0.71 6.58
CA SER A 121 2.15 1.10 7.62
C SER A 121 3.60 0.89 7.18
N ASN A 122 4.48 1.80 7.60
CA ASN A 122 5.90 1.78 7.23
C ASN A 122 6.81 1.35 8.40
N PRO A 123 7.96 0.70 8.11
CA PRO A 123 8.50 0.29 6.80
C PRO A 123 7.68 -0.84 6.16
N LEU A 124 7.14 -0.59 4.96
CA LEU A 124 6.04 -1.36 4.40
C LEU A 124 6.30 -2.86 4.26
N ASP A 125 7.45 -3.22 3.64
CA ASP A 125 7.77 -4.63 3.36
C ASP A 125 7.85 -5.44 4.66
N VAL A 126 8.49 -4.86 5.69
CA VAL A 126 8.64 -5.48 7.01
C VAL A 126 7.33 -5.47 7.80
N MET A 127 6.50 -4.43 7.66
CA MET A 127 5.18 -4.41 8.31
C MET A 127 4.22 -5.42 7.66
N SER A 128 4.34 -5.67 6.35
CA SER A 128 3.59 -6.73 5.67
C SER A 128 3.99 -8.11 6.18
N TYR A 129 5.30 -8.34 6.37
CA TYR A 129 5.81 -9.55 7.00
C TYR A 129 5.31 -9.70 8.44
N ALA A 130 5.40 -8.65 9.25
CA ALA A 130 4.93 -8.64 10.64
C ALA A 130 3.44 -8.98 10.75
N ALA A 131 2.61 -8.40 9.89
CA ALA A 131 1.17 -8.71 9.86
C ALA A 131 0.91 -10.17 9.49
N TYR A 132 1.63 -10.70 8.50
CA TYR A 132 1.49 -12.09 8.07
C TYR A 132 1.81 -13.09 9.19
N GLN A 133 2.82 -12.82 10.01
CA GLN A 133 3.21 -13.70 11.14
C GLN A 133 2.06 -13.94 12.13
N VAL A 134 1.14 -12.99 12.27
CA VAL A 134 0.04 -13.06 13.26
C VAL A 134 -1.35 -13.17 12.63
N ALA A 135 -1.48 -13.03 11.32
CA ALA A 135 -2.77 -13.04 10.65
C ALA A 135 -3.43 -14.42 10.62
N ASN A 136 -2.68 -15.49 10.87
CA ASN A 136 -3.17 -16.88 10.74
C ASN A 136 -3.96 -17.09 9.44
N SER A 137 -3.41 -16.60 8.34
CA SER A 137 -4.05 -16.54 7.02
C SER A 137 -3.09 -16.96 5.94
N THR A 138 -3.57 -17.10 4.71
CA THR A 138 -2.74 -17.43 3.55
C THR A 138 -2.05 -16.17 3.00
N PRO A 139 -0.83 -16.29 2.42
CA PRO A 139 -0.07 -15.13 1.96
C PRO A 139 -0.77 -14.31 0.87
N ASN A 140 -1.66 -14.92 0.08
CA ASN A 140 -2.44 -14.21 -0.92
C ASN A 140 -3.50 -13.25 -0.34
N LYS A 141 -3.78 -13.35 0.97
CA LYS A 141 -4.71 -12.45 1.68
C LYS A 141 -4.03 -11.39 2.54
N VAL A 142 -2.70 -11.42 2.67
CA VAL A 142 -1.94 -10.43 3.47
C VAL A 142 -0.85 -9.85 2.59
N PHE A 143 -0.93 -8.59 2.23
CA PHE A 143 0.01 -7.93 1.34
C PHE A 143 0.04 -6.42 1.54
N GLY A 144 1.05 -5.76 0.98
CA GLY A 144 1.31 -4.33 1.21
C GLY A 144 1.02 -3.45 0.00
N MET A 145 0.53 -2.24 0.26
CA MET A 145 0.38 -1.17 -0.71
C MET A 145 1.74 -0.46 -0.89
N ALA A 146 2.44 -0.75 -1.97
CA ALA A 146 3.77 -0.22 -2.28
C ALA A 146 3.84 0.39 -3.69
N GLY A 147 4.11 -0.46 -4.66
CA GLY A 147 4.35 -0.07 -6.03
C GLY A 147 3.17 0.63 -6.70
N VAL A 148 1.94 0.43 -6.23
CA VAL A 148 0.76 1.18 -6.71
C VAL A 148 0.97 2.67 -6.51
N LEU A 149 1.43 3.10 -5.33
CA LEU A 149 1.75 4.49 -5.04
C LEU A 149 2.97 4.97 -5.84
N ASP A 150 4.04 4.18 -5.86
CA ASP A 150 5.30 4.55 -6.52
C ASP A 150 5.11 4.68 -8.04
N THR A 151 4.33 3.77 -8.63
CA THR A 151 3.93 3.83 -10.05
C THR A 151 3.06 5.07 -10.32
N GLY A 152 2.17 5.42 -9.39
CA GLY A 152 1.37 6.65 -9.49
C GLY A 152 2.23 7.91 -9.55
N ARG A 153 3.26 8.02 -8.68
CA ARG A 153 4.24 9.12 -8.70
C ARG A 153 5.01 9.16 -10.02
N TYR A 154 5.51 8.01 -10.45
CA TYR A 154 6.27 7.89 -11.69
C TYR A 154 5.44 8.36 -12.89
N LYS A 155 4.20 7.88 -13.02
CA LYS A 155 3.28 8.31 -14.07
C LYS A 155 3.01 9.81 -14.02
N ALA A 156 2.85 10.40 -12.84
CA ALA A 156 2.62 11.85 -12.69
C ALA A 156 3.82 12.66 -13.18
N PHE A 157 5.04 12.27 -12.86
CA PHE A 157 6.24 12.96 -13.31
C PHE A 157 6.52 12.77 -14.80
N LEU A 158 6.23 11.60 -15.37
CA LEU A 158 6.28 11.38 -16.81
C LEU A 158 5.24 12.23 -17.56
N ALA A 159 4.03 12.31 -17.00
CA ALA A 159 2.94 13.09 -17.58
C ALA A 159 3.26 14.59 -17.61
N ASP A 160 3.85 15.11 -16.53
CA ASP A 160 4.31 16.49 -16.45
C ASP A 160 5.40 16.78 -17.51
N ALA A 161 6.40 15.91 -17.61
CA ALA A 161 7.51 16.07 -18.55
C ALA A 161 7.10 16.01 -20.02
N LEU A 162 6.08 15.19 -20.35
CA LEU A 162 5.59 15.04 -21.75
C LEU A 162 4.34 15.86 -22.06
N ASN A 163 3.80 16.60 -21.06
CA ASN A 163 2.53 17.32 -21.16
C ASN A 163 1.38 16.42 -21.65
N LEU A 164 1.27 15.22 -21.07
CA LEU A 164 0.26 14.22 -21.38
C LEU A 164 -0.62 13.92 -20.16
N SER A 165 -1.77 13.27 -20.38
CA SER A 165 -2.61 12.78 -19.29
C SER A 165 -1.90 11.69 -18.47
N PRO A 166 -1.85 11.75 -17.12
CA PRO A 166 -1.29 10.68 -16.30
C PRO A 166 -1.96 9.32 -16.51
N THR A 167 -3.24 9.31 -16.92
CA THR A 167 -4.00 8.09 -17.17
C THR A 167 -3.62 7.38 -18.48
N ALA A 168 -2.91 8.07 -19.38
CA ALA A 168 -2.42 7.48 -20.62
C ALA A 168 -1.22 6.53 -20.43
N PHE A 169 -0.53 6.64 -19.28
CA PHE A 169 0.68 5.87 -19.02
C PHE A 169 0.40 4.48 -18.46
N GLN A 170 1.11 3.50 -18.99
CA GLN A 170 1.31 2.19 -18.39
C GLN A 170 2.73 2.13 -17.84
N ALA A 171 2.90 1.69 -16.61
CA ALA A 171 4.21 1.60 -15.97
C ALA A 171 4.21 0.52 -14.90
N MET A 172 5.41 0.00 -14.59
CA MET A 172 5.59 -1.03 -13.59
C MET A 172 6.85 -0.75 -12.78
N LEU A 173 6.72 -0.79 -11.45
CA LEU A 173 7.82 -0.66 -10.52
C LEU A 173 7.83 -1.88 -9.59
N LEU A 174 9.00 -2.49 -9.42
CA LEU A 174 9.23 -3.65 -8.56
C LEU A 174 10.11 -3.27 -7.37
N GLY A 175 10.41 -4.23 -6.52
CA GLY A 175 11.35 -4.09 -5.41
C GLY A 175 10.71 -3.53 -4.14
N GLY A 176 11.54 -3.27 -3.12
CA GLY A 176 11.13 -2.69 -1.84
C GLY A 176 10.61 -1.27 -1.99
N HIS A 177 9.68 -0.91 -1.13
CA HIS A 177 9.10 0.43 -1.12
C HIS A 177 10.11 1.47 -0.63
N GLY A 178 10.46 2.45 -1.47
CA GLY A 178 11.41 3.53 -1.18
C GLY A 178 12.61 3.57 -2.13
N ASP A 179 13.80 3.84 -1.59
CA ASP A 179 14.99 4.12 -2.39
C ASP A 179 15.45 2.95 -3.27
N THR A 180 15.08 1.72 -2.90
CA THR A 180 15.47 0.48 -3.60
C THR A 180 14.45 0.00 -4.64
N MET A 181 13.42 0.80 -4.94
CA MET A 181 12.46 0.45 -6.00
C MET A 181 13.13 0.31 -7.37
N VAL A 182 12.61 -0.60 -8.18
CA VAL A 182 13.12 -0.97 -9.51
C VAL A 182 12.11 -0.56 -10.59
N PRO A 183 12.24 0.64 -11.18
CA PRO A 183 11.40 1.06 -12.28
C PRO A 183 11.76 0.32 -13.57
N LEU A 184 10.78 -0.32 -14.18
CA LEU A 184 10.98 -1.06 -15.40
C LEU A 184 10.71 -0.17 -16.62
N LYS A 185 11.78 0.41 -17.19
CA LYS A 185 11.70 1.29 -18.38
C LYS A 185 11.07 0.57 -19.58
N ARG A 186 11.40 -0.71 -19.78
CA ARG A 186 10.89 -1.55 -20.88
C ARG A 186 9.38 -1.81 -20.78
N TYR A 187 8.83 -1.77 -19.56
CA TYR A 187 7.41 -1.95 -19.30
C TYR A 187 6.69 -0.62 -19.06
N THR A 188 7.32 0.51 -19.45
CA THR A 188 6.72 1.84 -19.38
C THR A 188 6.37 2.31 -20.79
N SER A 189 5.08 2.63 -21.00
CA SER A 189 4.56 3.05 -22.29
C SER A 189 3.42 4.07 -22.17
N VAL A 190 3.14 4.75 -23.27
CA VAL A 190 1.97 5.61 -23.47
C VAL A 190 1.19 5.07 -24.65
N ALA A 191 -0.03 4.59 -24.45
CA ALA A 191 -0.85 3.99 -25.49
C ALA A 191 -0.10 2.92 -26.33
N GLY A 192 0.75 2.13 -25.69
CA GLY A 192 1.56 1.09 -26.33
C GLY A 192 2.89 1.58 -26.94
N ILE A 193 3.15 2.89 -26.97
CA ILE A 193 4.42 3.44 -27.43
C ILE A 193 5.43 3.39 -26.28
N PRO A 194 6.58 2.69 -26.41
CA PRO A 194 7.59 2.64 -25.37
C PRO A 194 8.06 4.03 -24.96
N ILE A 195 8.24 4.26 -23.66
CA ILE A 195 8.67 5.56 -23.13
C ILE A 195 10.03 6.01 -23.71
N THR A 196 10.90 5.06 -24.04
CA THR A 196 12.23 5.31 -24.63
C THR A 196 12.17 5.89 -26.06
N GLN A 197 11.01 5.85 -26.71
CA GLN A 197 10.79 6.51 -28.00
C GLN A 197 10.22 7.93 -27.83
N LEU A 198 9.71 8.28 -26.65
CA LEU A 198 9.05 9.55 -26.35
C LEU A 198 9.96 10.48 -25.55
N MET A 199 11.02 9.97 -24.93
CA MET A 199 11.88 10.71 -24.01
C MET A 199 13.32 10.20 -24.10
N ASP A 200 14.28 11.12 -23.99
CA ASP A 200 15.69 10.75 -23.91
C ASP A 200 16.03 10.06 -22.57
N ALA A 201 17.12 9.29 -22.56
CA ALA A 201 17.51 8.49 -21.43
C ALA A 201 17.84 9.34 -20.18
N ASP A 202 18.51 10.47 -20.36
CA ASP A 202 18.93 11.34 -19.23
C ASP A 202 17.73 11.96 -18.51
N THR A 203 16.73 12.39 -19.27
CA THR A 203 15.48 12.92 -18.72
C THR A 203 14.70 11.82 -17.99
N LEU A 204 14.63 10.63 -18.56
CA LEU A 204 13.95 9.48 -17.95
C LEU A 204 14.63 9.08 -16.63
N ASP A 205 15.96 9.06 -16.59
CA ASP A 205 16.71 8.73 -15.37
C ASP A 205 16.53 9.76 -14.26
N LYS A 206 16.46 11.05 -14.59
CA LYS A 206 16.13 12.11 -13.62
C LYS A 206 14.73 11.93 -13.03
N ILE A 207 13.76 11.54 -13.85
CA ILE A 207 12.39 11.25 -13.38
C ILE A 207 12.35 10.04 -12.47
N ILE A 208 13.09 8.99 -12.80
CA ILE A 208 13.24 7.80 -11.97
C ILE A 208 13.84 8.17 -10.61
N ASP A 209 14.92 8.94 -10.60
CA ASP A 209 15.54 9.40 -9.36
C ASP A 209 14.62 10.27 -8.52
N ARG A 210 13.84 11.14 -9.15
CA ARG A 210 12.83 11.94 -8.45
C ARG A 210 11.72 11.05 -7.88
N THR A 211 11.32 9.99 -8.59
CA THR A 211 10.31 9.04 -8.13
C THR A 211 10.78 8.33 -6.86
N ARG A 212 12.02 7.84 -6.82
CA ARG A 212 12.62 7.23 -5.63
C ARG A 212 12.63 8.17 -4.42
N LYS A 213 12.91 9.45 -4.65
CA LYS A 213 12.98 10.51 -3.62
C LYS A 213 11.64 11.17 -3.34
N GLY A 214 10.57 10.78 -4.05
CA GLY A 214 9.28 11.47 -4.02
C GLY A 214 8.62 11.55 -2.63
N GLY A 215 8.80 10.54 -1.78
CA GLY A 215 8.36 10.61 -0.39
C GLY A 215 9.06 11.69 0.41
N GLY A 216 10.39 11.79 0.27
CA GLY A 216 11.20 12.82 0.93
C GLY A 216 10.93 14.24 0.39
N GLU A 217 10.67 14.39 -0.92
CA GLU A 217 10.27 15.66 -1.54
C GLU A 217 9.00 16.20 -0.88
N LEU A 218 7.99 15.35 -0.69
CA LEU A 218 6.73 15.74 -0.03
C LEU A 218 6.92 16.11 1.44
N VAL A 219 7.73 15.34 2.18
CA VAL A 219 8.05 15.69 3.58
C VAL A 219 8.74 17.05 3.66
N LYS A 220 9.65 17.37 2.74
CA LYS A 220 10.32 18.68 2.69
C LYS A 220 9.34 19.81 2.40
N LEU A 221 8.34 19.59 1.54
CA LEU A 221 7.37 20.62 1.15
C LEU A 221 6.25 20.79 2.19
N MET A 222 5.78 19.71 2.80
CA MET A 222 4.59 19.70 3.65
C MET A 222 4.90 19.62 5.15
N GLY A 223 6.15 19.33 5.53
CA GLY A 223 6.54 19.05 6.92
C GLY A 223 6.05 17.72 7.45
N THR A 224 5.39 16.91 6.63
CA THR A 224 4.83 15.61 6.99
C THR A 224 4.75 14.69 5.77
N SER A 225 4.48 13.40 6.00
CA SER A 225 4.33 12.42 4.91
C SER A 225 3.08 12.67 4.07
N ALA A 226 3.12 12.22 2.80
CA ALA A 226 1.95 12.21 1.92
C ALA A 226 0.77 11.43 2.50
N TRP A 227 -0.44 11.81 2.18
CA TRP A 227 -1.65 11.08 2.58
C TRP A 227 -2.69 10.90 1.47
N TYR A 228 -2.84 11.84 0.54
CA TYR A 228 -3.81 11.72 -0.55
C TYR A 228 -3.48 10.55 -1.49
N ALA A 229 -2.26 10.51 -2.00
CA ALA A 229 -1.84 9.47 -2.94
C ALA A 229 -1.79 8.06 -2.31
N PRO A 230 -1.23 7.83 -1.11
CA PRO A 230 -1.27 6.51 -0.50
C PRO A 230 -2.69 6.08 -0.11
N GLY A 231 -3.55 6.99 0.34
CA GLY A 231 -4.96 6.68 0.60
C GLY A 231 -5.72 6.27 -0.67
N ALA A 232 -5.51 6.99 -1.76
CA ALA A 232 -6.09 6.66 -3.07
C ALA A 232 -5.54 5.33 -3.62
N ALA A 233 -4.23 5.06 -3.45
CA ALA A 233 -3.61 3.81 -3.86
C ALA A 233 -4.20 2.60 -3.10
N ALA A 234 -4.35 2.70 -1.78
CA ALA A 234 -5.01 1.67 -0.99
C ALA A 234 -6.48 1.46 -1.42
N ALA A 235 -7.23 2.53 -1.64
CA ALA A 235 -8.61 2.45 -2.11
C ALA A 235 -8.73 1.81 -3.50
N SER A 236 -7.77 2.02 -4.41
CA SER A 236 -7.78 1.36 -5.73
C SER A 236 -7.55 -0.15 -5.64
N MET A 237 -6.72 -0.60 -4.69
CA MET A 237 -6.55 -2.02 -4.41
C MET A 237 -7.84 -2.63 -3.81
N VAL A 238 -8.48 -1.93 -2.87
CA VAL A 238 -9.79 -2.31 -2.33
C VAL A 238 -10.83 -2.44 -3.45
N GLU A 239 -10.88 -1.48 -4.37
CA GLU A 239 -11.81 -1.52 -5.51
C GLU A 239 -11.58 -2.74 -6.40
N ALA A 240 -10.33 -3.07 -6.72
CA ALA A 240 -9.99 -4.26 -7.52
C ALA A 240 -10.48 -5.55 -6.86
N ILE A 241 -10.37 -5.64 -5.53
CA ILE A 241 -10.82 -6.79 -4.75
C ILE A 241 -12.36 -6.89 -4.72
N VAL A 242 -13.02 -5.83 -4.27
CA VAL A 242 -14.48 -5.91 -4.03
C VAL A 242 -15.30 -5.96 -5.31
N ARG A 243 -14.75 -5.47 -6.43
CA ARG A 243 -15.37 -5.55 -7.77
C ARG A 243 -14.86 -6.73 -8.61
N ASP A 244 -14.00 -7.58 -8.04
CA ASP A 244 -13.37 -8.72 -8.72
C ASP A 244 -12.77 -8.34 -10.10
N GLN A 245 -12.00 -7.24 -10.13
CA GLN A 245 -11.53 -6.66 -11.39
C GLN A 245 -10.42 -7.46 -12.06
N ASN A 246 -9.74 -8.34 -11.31
CA ASN A 246 -8.57 -9.09 -11.80
C ASN A 246 -7.52 -8.17 -12.45
N GLN A 247 -7.29 -7.01 -11.83
CA GLN A 247 -6.39 -5.98 -12.34
C GLN A 247 -4.95 -6.26 -11.90
N ILE A 248 -4.00 -5.94 -12.78
CA ILE A 248 -2.57 -6.07 -12.46
C ILE A 248 -2.12 -4.83 -11.68
N PHE A 249 -1.57 -5.08 -10.49
CA PHE A 249 -0.94 -4.08 -9.64
C PHE A 249 0.44 -4.51 -9.18
N PRO A 250 1.41 -3.59 -9.05
CA PRO A 250 2.63 -3.83 -8.28
C PRO A 250 2.31 -3.69 -6.79
N VAL A 251 2.32 -4.80 -6.06
CA VAL A 251 2.08 -4.83 -4.61
C VAL A 251 3.23 -5.53 -3.89
N CYS A 252 3.40 -5.24 -2.61
CA CYS A 252 4.33 -5.98 -1.76
C CYS A 252 3.69 -7.33 -1.39
N ALA A 253 4.12 -8.40 -2.06
CA ALA A 253 3.63 -9.76 -1.92
C ALA A 253 4.67 -10.69 -1.29
N TYR A 254 4.22 -11.76 -0.62
CA TYR A 254 5.09 -12.83 -0.17
C TYR A 254 5.54 -13.67 -1.35
N LEU A 255 6.87 -13.84 -1.50
CA LEU A 255 7.48 -14.64 -2.54
C LEU A 255 7.97 -15.98 -1.97
N ASN A 256 7.68 -17.05 -2.69
CA ASN A 256 8.08 -18.41 -2.34
C ASN A 256 8.65 -19.18 -3.55
N GLY A 257 9.49 -18.53 -4.33
CA GLY A 257 10.16 -19.06 -5.52
C GLY A 257 10.13 -18.11 -6.70
N GLU A 258 9.16 -17.21 -6.75
CA GLU A 258 9.03 -16.23 -7.83
C GLU A 258 10.27 -15.31 -7.88
N TYR A 259 10.73 -14.99 -9.08
CA TYR A 259 11.97 -14.26 -9.33
C TYR A 259 13.23 -14.91 -8.71
N GLY A 260 13.17 -16.22 -8.37
CA GLY A 260 14.23 -16.92 -7.64
C GLY A 260 14.35 -16.50 -6.16
N LEU A 261 13.40 -15.74 -5.64
CA LEU A 261 13.38 -15.23 -4.27
C LEU A 261 12.44 -16.07 -3.38
N LYS A 262 12.80 -16.22 -2.11
CA LYS A 262 12.02 -17.02 -1.17
C LYS A 262 11.98 -16.36 0.21
N ASP A 263 10.87 -16.60 0.90
CA ASP A 263 10.64 -16.16 2.28
C ASP A 263 10.82 -14.65 2.47
N ILE A 264 10.27 -13.86 1.55
CA ILE A 264 10.39 -12.40 1.54
C ILE A 264 9.10 -11.73 1.09
N TYR A 265 8.78 -10.60 1.68
CA TYR A 265 7.80 -9.65 1.16
C TYR A 265 8.49 -8.63 0.27
N LEU A 266 8.08 -8.55 -1.00
CA LEU A 266 8.71 -7.65 -1.97
C LEU A 266 7.69 -7.17 -3.02
N GLY A 267 7.90 -5.97 -3.54
CA GLY A 267 7.05 -5.39 -4.59
C GLY A 267 7.19 -6.12 -5.92
N VAL A 268 6.11 -6.75 -6.39
CA VAL A 268 6.04 -7.50 -7.65
C VAL A 268 4.67 -7.32 -8.31
N PRO A 269 4.54 -7.54 -9.64
CA PRO A 269 3.25 -7.49 -10.30
C PRO A 269 2.38 -8.67 -9.87
N VAL A 270 1.16 -8.37 -9.48
CA VAL A 270 0.16 -9.39 -9.13
C VAL A 270 -1.17 -9.10 -9.81
N ILE A 271 -2.00 -10.13 -9.96
CA ILE A 271 -3.41 -9.97 -10.29
C ILE A 271 -4.16 -9.87 -8.97
N LEU A 272 -4.88 -8.75 -8.75
CA LEU A 272 -5.79 -8.58 -7.61
C LEU A 272 -7.23 -8.84 -8.04
N GLY A 273 -7.87 -9.76 -7.35
CA GLY A 273 -9.28 -10.12 -7.49
C GLY A 273 -9.93 -10.37 -6.14
N LYS A 274 -11.12 -10.96 -6.14
CA LYS A 274 -11.95 -11.17 -4.94
C LYS A 274 -11.32 -12.02 -3.84
N ASN A 275 -10.31 -12.85 -4.16
CA ASN A 275 -9.62 -13.67 -3.18
C ASN A 275 -8.30 -13.03 -2.68
N GLY A 276 -8.04 -11.79 -3.05
CA GLY A 276 -6.78 -11.08 -2.81
C GLY A 276 -5.82 -11.23 -3.99
N ILE A 277 -4.60 -11.69 -3.76
CA ILE A 277 -3.65 -12.01 -4.84
C ILE A 277 -4.08 -13.33 -5.48
N GLU A 278 -4.59 -13.25 -6.70
CA GLU A 278 -4.98 -14.43 -7.49
C GLU A 278 -3.74 -15.12 -8.09
N ARG A 279 -2.75 -14.31 -8.49
CA ARG A 279 -1.48 -14.79 -9.06
C ARG A 279 -0.41 -13.71 -9.02
N ILE A 280 0.83 -14.11 -8.76
CA ILE A 280 2.04 -13.31 -9.01
C ILE A 280 2.41 -13.48 -10.49
N ILE A 281 2.81 -12.38 -11.14
CA ILE A 281 3.27 -12.39 -12.52
C ILE A 281 4.78 -12.18 -12.52
N GLU A 282 5.52 -13.14 -13.06
CA GLU A 282 6.95 -12.98 -13.32
C GLU A 282 7.13 -12.36 -14.71
N VAL A 283 7.58 -11.10 -14.76
CA VAL A 283 7.95 -10.44 -16.00
C VAL A 283 9.43 -10.70 -16.29
N GLU A 284 9.78 -10.77 -17.57
CA GLU A 284 11.17 -10.92 -17.97
C GLU A 284 11.99 -9.69 -17.57
N LEU A 285 13.05 -9.91 -16.81
CA LEU A 285 14.02 -8.89 -16.40
C LEU A 285 15.32 -9.07 -17.19
N ASP A 286 15.95 -7.97 -17.57
CA ASP A 286 17.32 -8.03 -18.06
C ASP A 286 18.32 -8.14 -16.88
N ASP A 287 19.61 -8.30 -17.20
CA ASP A 287 20.64 -8.51 -16.18
C ASP A 287 20.74 -7.33 -15.19
N ALA A 288 20.54 -6.10 -15.67
CA ALA A 288 20.58 -4.90 -14.83
C ALA A 288 19.36 -4.80 -13.91
N GLU A 289 18.15 -5.08 -14.45
CA GLU A 289 16.91 -5.13 -13.70
C GLU A 289 16.93 -6.26 -12.65
N THR A 290 17.43 -7.44 -13.03
CA THR A 290 17.62 -8.58 -12.13
C THR A 290 18.58 -8.23 -10.98
N LYS A 291 19.69 -7.58 -11.29
CA LYS A 291 20.65 -7.12 -10.28
C LYS A 291 19.99 -6.12 -9.31
N MET A 292 19.28 -5.13 -9.82
CA MET A 292 18.57 -4.15 -8.99
C MET A 292 17.53 -4.81 -8.09
N LEU A 293 16.78 -5.81 -8.61
CA LEU A 293 15.77 -6.51 -7.83
C LEU A 293 16.41 -7.33 -6.69
N ASN A 294 17.54 -8.00 -6.96
CA ASN A 294 18.28 -8.73 -5.94
C ASN A 294 18.87 -7.80 -4.85
N GLU A 295 19.46 -6.67 -5.24
CA GLU A 295 19.94 -5.65 -4.28
C GLU A 295 18.79 -5.11 -3.42
N SER A 296 17.61 -4.89 -4.03
CA SER A 296 16.40 -4.50 -3.31
C SER A 296 15.92 -5.57 -2.34
N ALA A 297 15.92 -6.83 -2.76
CA ALA A 297 15.56 -7.96 -1.91
C ALA A 297 16.51 -8.11 -0.70
N ASP A 298 17.80 -7.95 -0.91
CA ASP A 298 18.82 -8.02 0.16
C ASP A 298 18.63 -6.89 1.18
N ALA A 299 18.29 -5.69 0.72
CA ALA A 299 17.96 -4.57 1.60
C ALA A 299 16.73 -4.87 2.46
N VAL A 300 15.67 -5.44 1.89
CA VAL A 300 14.47 -5.84 2.62
C VAL A 300 14.76 -6.96 3.61
N LYS A 301 15.50 -8.02 3.21
CA LYS A 301 15.92 -9.12 4.09
C LYS A 301 16.72 -8.62 5.30
N THR A 302 17.59 -7.63 5.09
CA THR A 302 18.36 -7.02 6.18
C THR A 302 17.43 -6.42 7.24
N VAL A 303 16.35 -5.74 6.81
CA VAL A 303 15.39 -5.13 7.74
C VAL A 303 14.47 -6.19 8.36
N MET A 304 14.07 -7.23 7.61
CA MET A 304 13.32 -8.36 8.17
C MET A 304 14.10 -9.06 9.28
N LYS A 305 15.41 -9.28 9.08
CA LYS A 305 16.26 -9.87 10.12
C LYS A 305 16.30 -9.03 11.40
N VAL A 306 16.32 -7.70 11.30
CA VAL A 306 16.23 -6.83 12.49
C VAL A 306 14.93 -7.13 13.26
N LEU A 307 13.81 -7.33 12.56
CA LEU A 307 12.54 -7.68 13.19
C LEU A 307 12.58 -9.07 13.86
N ASP A 308 13.15 -10.08 13.17
CA ASP A 308 13.27 -11.44 13.71
C ASP A 308 14.13 -11.48 14.98
N ASP A 309 15.24 -10.72 15.00
CA ASP A 309 16.14 -10.61 16.15
C ASP A 309 15.46 -9.97 17.38
N MET A 310 14.39 -9.18 17.19
CA MET A 310 13.58 -8.60 18.26
C MET A 310 12.68 -9.60 18.98
N LYS A 311 12.45 -10.79 18.42
CA LYS A 311 11.61 -11.87 18.97
C LYS A 311 10.20 -11.39 19.40
N LEU A 312 9.58 -10.59 18.54
CA LEU A 312 8.22 -10.06 18.77
C LEU A 312 7.12 -11.07 18.42
N PHE A 313 7.45 -12.13 17.70
CA PHE A 313 6.54 -13.13 17.15
C PHE A 313 6.90 -14.54 17.60
#